data_8863037673996ded7f32bf4a0f688af2
#
_entry.id   8863037673996ded7f32bf4a0f688af2
#
_cell.length_a   1.000
_cell.length_b   1.000
_cell.length_c   1.000
_cell.angle_alpha   90.00
_cell.angle_beta   90.00
_cell.angle_gamma   90.00
#
_symmetry.space_group_name_H-M   'P 1'
#
loop_
_entity.id
_entity.type
_entity.pdbx_description
1 polymer ?
#
loop_
_entity_poly.entity_id
_entity_poly.type
_entity_poly.pdbx_seq_one_letter_code
_entity_poly.pdbx_strand_id
1 'polypeptide(L)'
;MRTSRRDPGSFVKRAASHESILHFLLMNQAHIHLIVNHVPILGSLFALLLLGAGLVMRSEILTKAGLVAVLAAGLLCLPAQLTGEGAAEIVQDMPRVSRALIQNHAAAAEKGFWALESAAALALFSLLLFKSASPRARLLALLTLVVATLSFGLLARAGNLGGQIRHTEIRDGFGTPDEL
;
A
#
# COMPACT_ATOMS: atom_id res chain seq x y z
N MET A 1 10.26 1.58 60.37
CA MET A 1 10.04 2.36 59.15
C MET A 1 11.07 1.95 58.11
N ARG A 2 10.69 1.17 57.10
CA ARG A 2 11.58 0.67 56.03
C ARG A 2 11.46 1.61 54.86
N THR A 3 12.42 2.53 54.68
CA THR A 3 12.49 3.40 53.50
C THR A 3 12.91 2.56 52.28
N SER A 4 11.95 2.30 51.38
CA SER A 4 12.21 1.69 50.09
C SER A 4 13.08 2.64 49.25
N ARG A 5 14.39 2.37 49.17
CA ARG A 5 15.26 3.00 48.16
C ARG A 5 14.81 2.52 46.78
N ARG A 6 14.14 3.37 46.05
CA ARG A 6 13.89 3.15 44.60
C ARG A 6 15.25 3.19 43.89
N ASP A 7 15.61 2.08 43.27
CA ASP A 7 16.86 1.95 42.51
C ASP A 7 16.82 2.89 41.26
N PRO A 8 17.71 3.92 41.22
CA PRO A 8 17.75 4.84 40.09
C PRO A 8 18.09 4.14 38.76
N GLY A 9 18.72 2.95 38.81
CA GLY A 9 19.03 2.15 37.61
C GLY A 9 17.79 1.59 36.87
N SER A 10 16.68 1.39 37.58
CA SER A 10 15.44 0.90 36.99
C SER A 10 14.73 1.96 36.13
N PHE A 11 14.89 3.25 36.47
CA PHE A 11 14.31 4.37 35.72
C PHE A 11 15.08 4.61 34.42
N VAL A 12 16.40 4.56 34.46
CA VAL A 12 17.29 4.73 33.30
C VAL A 12 17.07 3.58 32.30
N LYS A 13 16.93 2.34 32.76
CA LYS A 13 16.64 1.19 31.89
C LYS A 13 15.27 1.27 31.21
N ARG A 14 14.23 1.81 31.88
CA ARG A 14 12.90 2.02 31.31
C ARG A 14 12.90 3.17 30.28
N ALA A 15 13.59 4.26 30.56
CA ALA A 15 13.72 5.37 29.60
C ALA A 15 14.46 4.91 28.33
N ALA A 16 15.58 4.21 28.48
CA ALA A 16 16.34 3.67 27.36
C ALA A 16 15.53 2.65 26.53
N SER A 17 14.67 1.83 27.15
CA SER A 17 13.82 0.91 26.40
C SER A 17 12.69 1.62 25.64
N HIS A 18 12.12 2.68 26.20
CA HIS A 18 11.09 3.50 25.55
C HIS A 18 11.66 4.29 24.36
N GLU A 19 12.83 4.89 24.54
CA GLU A 19 13.54 5.58 23.46
C GLU A 19 13.97 4.61 22.35
N SER A 20 14.42 3.40 22.72
CA SER A 20 14.79 2.37 21.73
C SER A 20 13.60 1.88 20.94
N ILE A 21 12.43 1.71 21.56
CA ILE A 21 11.19 1.32 20.86
C ILE A 21 10.71 2.46 19.96
N LEU A 22 10.71 3.70 20.45
CA LEU A 22 10.34 4.86 19.67
C LEU A 22 11.30 5.07 18.49
N HIS A 23 12.62 4.91 18.72
CA HIS A 23 13.65 4.96 17.70
C HIS A 23 13.51 3.81 16.67
N PHE A 24 13.16 2.59 17.14
CA PHE A 24 12.85 1.45 16.26
C PHE A 24 11.62 1.73 15.40
N LEU A 25 10.55 2.28 15.97
CA LEU A 25 9.32 2.62 15.23
C LEU A 25 9.54 3.80 14.27
N LEU A 26 10.36 4.79 14.64
CA LEU A 26 10.66 5.96 13.81
C LEU A 26 11.74 5.69 12.76
N MET A 27 12.73 4.84 13.06
CA MET A 27 13.87 4.57 12.17
C MET A 27 13.64 3.47 11.14
N ASN A 28 12.50 2.77 11.17
CA ASN A 28 12.30 1.64 10.27
C ASN A 28 11.13 1.82 9.29
N GLN A 29 10.84 3.06 8.89
CA GLN A 29 9.79 3.34 7.90
C GLN A 29 10.05 2.62 6.57
N ALA A 30 11.33 2.47 6.16
CA ALA A 30 11.67 1.69 4.99
C ALA A 30 11.30 0.21 5.14
N HIS A 31 11.52 -0.38 6.31
CA HIS A 31 11.14 -1.77 6.58
C HIS A 31 9.62 -1.95 6.58
N ILE A 32 8.89 -1.08 7.27
CA ILE A 32 7.41 -1.11 7.28
C ILE A 32 6.89 -0.93 5.87
N HIS A 33 7.41 0.06 5.13
CA HIS A 33 7.02 0.30 3.75
C HIS A 33 7.24 -0.93 2.86
N LEU A 34 8.38 -1.61 2.98
CA LEU A 34 8.68 -2.83 2.23
C LEU A 34 7.69 -3.98 2.53
N ILE A 35 7.22 -4.10 3.76
CA ILE A 35 6.24 -5.13 4.14
C ILE A 35 4.88 -4.81 3.54
N VAL A 36 4.45 -3.53 3.61
CA VAL A 36 3.07 -3.15 3.29
C VAL A 36 2.85 -2.73 1.84
N ASN A 37 3.89 -2.35 1.08
CA ASN A 37 3.77 -1.78 -0.26
C ASN A 37 3.20 -2.75 -1.31
N HIS A 38 3.31 -4.06 -1.09
CA HIS A 38 2.74 -5.07 -1.98
C HIS A 38 1.26 -5.35 -1.71
N VAL A 39 0.77 -5.01 -0.51
CA VAL A 39 -0.62 -5.27 -0.11
C VAL A 39 -1.63 -4.57 -1.03
N PRO A 40 -1.52 -3.28 -1.37
CA PRO A 40 -2.47 -2.63 -2.27
C PRO A 40 -2.44 -3.20 -3.69
N ILE A 41 -1.29 -3.65 -4.19
CA ILE A 41 -1.17 -4.26 -5.53
C ILE A 41 -1.89 -5.60 -5.56
N LEU A 42 -1.54 -6.51 -4.66
CA LEU A 42 -2.13 -7.85 -4.60
C LEU A 42 -3.60 -7.80 -4.16
N GLY A 43 -3.91 -6.92 -3.21
CA GLY A 43 -5.28 -6.70 -2.73
C GLY A 43 -6.21 -6.19 -3.83
N SER A 44 -5.76 -5.20 -4.62
CA SER A 44 -6.54 -4.69 -5.74
C SER A 44 -6.71 -5.74 -6.85
N LEU A 45 -5.68 -6.53 -7.18
CA LEU A 45 -5.80 -7.63 -8.14
C LEU A 45 -6.84 -8.66 -7.68
N PHE A 46 -6.77 -9.09 -6.42
CA PHE A 46 -7.74 -10.03 -5.87
C PHE A 46 -9.16 -9.48 -5.88
N ALA A 47 -9.31 -8.20 -5.51
CA ALA A 47 -10.59 -7.50 -5.55
C ALA A 47 -11.16 -7.41 -6.97
N LEU A 48 -10.33 -7.13 -7.97
CA LEU A 48 -10.73 -7.10 -9.38
C LEU A 48 -11.24 -8.45 -9.86
N LEU A 49 -10.54 -9.54 -9.52
CA LEU A 49 -10.95 -10.89 -9.90
C LEU A 49 -12.30 -11.26 -9.29
N LEU A 50 -12.50 -10.97 -8.00
CA LEU A 50 -13.78 -11.23 -7.33
C LEU A 50 -14.91 -10.38 -7.88
N LEU A 51 -14.68 -9.06 -8.03
CA LEU A 51 -15.70 -8.13 -8.51
C LEU A 51 -16.07 -8.42 -9.97
N GLY A 52 -15.06 -8.67 -10.81
CA GLY A 52 -15.25 -9.04 -12.20
C GLY A 52 -16.04 -10.34 -12.35
N ALA A 53 -15.64 -11.39 -11.61
CA ALA A 53 -16.38 -12.65 -11.58
C ALA A 53 -17.83 -12.46 -11.11
N GLY A 54 -18.04 -11.67 -10.03
CA GLY A 54 -19.37 -11.38 -9.52
C GLY A 54 -20.28 -10.70 -10.53
N LEU A 55 -19.78 -9.74 -11.27
CA LEU A 55 -20.52 -9.01 -12.30
C LEU A 55 -20.83 -9.90 -13.51
N VAL A 56 -19.84 -10.67 -14.01
CA VAL A 56 -19.99 -11.59 -15.15
C VAL A 56 -20.98 -12.70 -14.82
N MET A 57 -20.83 -13.32 -13.67
CA MET A 57 -21.71 -14.42 -13.21
C MET A 57 -23.07 -13.91 -12.68
N ARG A 58 -23.28 -12.61 -12.64
CA ARG A 58 -24.46 -11.97 -12.04
C ARG A 58 -24.73 -12.41 -10.60
N SER A 59 -23.68 -12.78 -9.87
CA SER A 59 -23.73 -13.22 -8.48
C SER A 59 -23.62 -11.99 -7.54
N GLU A 60 -24.69 -11.72 -6.82
CA GLU A 60 -24.72 -10.62 -5.86
C GLU A 60 -23.73 -10.86 -4.70
N ILE A 61 -23.57 -12.10 -4.27
CA ILE A 61 -22.66 -12.49 -3.19
C ILE A 61 -21.22 -12.20 -3.62
N LEU A 62 -20.78 -12.63 -4.80
CA LEU A 62 -19.43 -12.38 -5.30
C LEU A 62 -19.21 -10.89 -5.58
N THR A 63 -20.22 -10.20 -6.12
CA THR A 63 -20.14 -8.74 -6.35
C THR A 63 -19.90 -8.01 -5.02
N LYS A 64 -20.67 -8.30 -3.99
CA LYS A 64 -20.48 -7.71 -2.66
C LYS A 64 -19.12 -8.07 -2.06
N ALA A 65 -18.70 -9.33 -2.18
CA ALA A 65 -17.37 -9.75 -1.71
C ALA A 65 -16.24 -8.98 -2.43
N GLY A 66 -16.35 -8.79 -3.74
CA GLY A 66 -15.40 -7.99 -4.52
C GLY A 66 -15.38 -6.52 -4.09
N LEU A 67 -16.54 -5.91 -3.86
CA LEU A 67 -16.64 -4.53 -3.35
C LEU A 67 -16.02 -4.38 -1.96
N VAL A 68 -16.25 -5.35 -1.05
CA VAL A 68 -15.61 -5.37 0.27
C VAL A 68 -14.09 -5.51 0.13
N ALA A 69 -13.62 -6.33 -0.82
CA ALA A 69 -12.19 -6.48 -1.07
C ALA A 69 -11.56 -5.19 -1.62
N VAL A 70 -12.24 -4.44 -2.51
CA VAL A 70 -11.78 -3.10 -2.97
C VAL A 70 -11.66 -2.14 -1.79
N LEU A 71 -12.68 -2.08 -0.93
CA LEU A 71 -12.69 -1.22 0.25
C LEU A 71 -11.54 -1.59 1.21
N ALA A 72 -11.33 -2.89 1.45
CA ALA A 72 -10.23 -3.37 2.29
C ALA A 72 -8.87 -3.04 1.68
N ALA A 73 -8.70 -3.16 0.36
CA ALA A 73 -7.45 -2.80 -0.34
C ALA A 73 -7.14 -1.30 -0.18
N GLY A 74 -8.15 -0.41 -0.29
CA GLY A 74 -7.99 1.02 -0.01
C GLY A 74 -7.51 1.27 1.41
N LEU A 75 -8.23 0.77 2.41
CA LEU A 75 -7.83 0.94 3.82
C LEU A 75 -6.42 0.41 4.11
N LEU A 76 -6.04 -0.71 3.52
CA LEU A 76 -4.71 -1.31 3.68
C LEU A 76 -3.63 -0.60 2.84
N CYS A 77 -4.00 0.27 1.90
CA CYS A 77 -3.06 1.12 1.17
C CYS A 77 -2.54 2.30 2.02
N LEU A 78 -3.31 2.76 3.00
CA LEU A 78 -2.94 3.89 3.86
C LEU A 78 -1.56 3.73 4.54
N PRO A 79 -1.22 2.59 5.17
CA PRO A 79 0.11 2.40 5.75
C PRO A 79 1.24 2.54 4.73
N ALA A 80 1.06 2.04 3.50
CA ALA A 80 2.07 2.17 2.44
C ALA A 80 2.27 3.64 2.05
N GLN A 81 1.17 4.41 1.93
CA GLN A 81 1.23 5.83 1.63
C GLN A 81 1.92 6.63 2.75
N LEU A 82 1.57 6.37 4.00
CA LEU A 82 2.10 7.08 5.16
C LEU A 82 3.60 6.81 5.43
N THR A 83 4.11 5.66 5.02
CA THR A 83 5.51 5.27 5.26
C THR A 83 6.44 5.56 4.08
N GLY A 84 5.89 5.96 2.92
CA GLY A 84 6.65 6.13 1.67
C GLY A 84 7.72 7.21 1.75
N GLU A 85 7.38 8.38 2.32
CA GLU A 85 8.30 9.52 2.43
C GLU A 85 9.50 9.19 3.33
N GLY A 86 9.25 8.68 4.54
CA GLY A 86 10.33 8.28 5.44
C GLY A 86 11.15 7.10 4.92
N ALA A 87 10.55 6.21 4.13
CA ALA A 87 11.31 5.18 3.41
C ALA A 87 12.24 5.79 2.36
N ALA A 88 11.77 6.79 1.61
CA ALA A 88 12.57 7.51 0.61
C ALA A 88 13.76 8.23 1.23
N GLU A 89 13.55 8.91 2.37
CA GLU A 89 14.61 9.59 3.12
C GLU A 89 15.75 8.63 3.53
N ILE A 90 15.39 7.42 3.98
CA ILE A 90 16.37 6.42 4.41
C ILE A 90 17.19 5.89 3.22
N VAL A 91 16.55 5.68 2.05
CA VAL A 91 17.22 5.00 0.94
C VAL A 91 17.89 5.94 -0.06
N GLN A 92 17.55 7.23 -0.10
CA GLN A 92 18.01 8.17 -1.13
C GLN A 92 19.54 8.35 -1.22
N ASP A 93 20.24 8.18 -0.09
CA ASP A 93 21.70 8.34 0.00
C ASP A 93 22.46 7.00 -0.05
N MET A 94 21.74 5.89 -0.29
CA MET A 94 22.38 4.58 -0.45
C MET A 94 23.07 4.45 -1.80
N PRO A 95 24.17 3.67 -1.88
CA PRO A 95 24.86 3.41 -3.15
C PRO A 95 23.94 2.81 -4.21
N ARG A 96 24.10 3.26 -5.46
CA ARG A 96 23.33 2.81 -6.63
C ARG A 96 21.82 3.15 -6.59
N VAL A 97 21.37 3.98 -5.65
CA VAL A 97 19.99 4.47 -5.62
C VAL A 97 19.89 5.74 -6.46
N SER A 98 18.89 5.78 -7.34
CA SER A 98 18.57 6.95 -8.15
C SER A 98 17.44 7.74 -7.54
N ARG A 99 17.68 9.03 -7.23
CA ARG A 99 16.63 9.95 -6.73
C ARG A 99 15.51 10.12 -7.76
N ALA A 100 15.82 10.10 -9.06
CA ALA A 100 14.80 10.17 -10.11
C ALA A 100 13.86 8.95 -10.08
N LEU A 101 14.39 7.74 -9.82
CA LEU A 101 13.55 6.54 -9.66
C LEU A 101 12.66 6.61 -8.43
N ILE A 102 13.16 7.15 -7.30
CA ILE A 102 12.36 7.38 -6.10
C ILE A 102 11.20 8.33 -6.41
N GLN A 103 11.47 9.47 -7.07
CA GLN A 103 10.45 10.44 -7.44
C GLN A 103 9.42 9.86 -8.41
N ASN A 104 9.85 9.11 -9.43
CA ASN A 104 8.97 8.46 -10.39
C ASN A 104 8.09 7.40 -9.71
N HIS A 105 8.66 6.61 -8.80
CA HIS A 105 7.90 5.66 -7.98
C HIS A 105 6.86 6.38 -7.14
N ALA A 106 7.24 7.42 -6.39
CA ALA A 106 6.34 8.18 -5.54
C ALA A 106 5.18 8.80 -6.34
N ALA A 107 5.48 9.43 -7.48
CA ALA A 107 4.47 10.04 -8.34
C ALA A 107 3.49 9.00 -8.94
N ALA A 108 3.96 7.79 -9.25
CA ALA A 108 3.11 6.70 -9.73
C ALA A 108 2.26 6.13 -8.59
N ALA A 109 2.85 5.95 -7.40
CA ALA A 109 2.18 5.46 -6.20
C ALA A 109 1.06 6.40 -5.75
N GLU A 110 1.32 7.73 -5.74
CA GLU A 110 0.32 8.74 -5.38
C GLU A 110 -0.92 8.68 -6.31
N LYS A 111 -0.70 8.59 -7.62
CA LYS A 111 -1.80 8.46 -8.59
C LYS A 111 -2.59 7.17 -8.38
N GLY A 112 -1.88 6.06 -8.13
CA GLY A 112 -2.49 4.76 -7.85
C GLY A 112 -3.29 4.77 -6.54
N PHE A 113 -2.76 5.42 -5.50
CA PHE A 113 -3.43 5.63 -4.21
C PHE A 113 -4.76 6.36 -4.39
N TRP A 114 -4.76 7.55 -4.99
CA TRP A 114 -5.99 8.33 -5.17
C TRP A 114 -7.04 7.62 -6.05
N ALA A 115 -6.58 6.86 -7.05
CA ALA A 115 -7.47 6.04 -7.85
C ALA A 115 -8.08 4.89 -7.02
N LEU A 116 -7.29 4.25 -6.13
CA LEU A 116 -7.78 3.18 -5.25
C LEU A 116 -8.76 3.71 -4.20
N GLU A 117 -8.48 4.85 -3.59
CA GLU A 117 -9.38 5.49 -2.63
C GLU A 117 -10.71 5.91 -3.30
N SER A 118 -10.65 6.39 -4.53
CA SER A 118 -11.85 6.68 -5.34
C SER A 118 -12.66 5.41 -5.60
N ALA A 119 -11.99 4.31 -5.96
CA ALA A 119 -12.64 3.01 -6.13
C ALA A 119 -13.25 2.49 -4.81
N ALA A 120 -12.55 2.67 -3.67
CA ALA A 120 -13.03 2.28 -2.36
C ALA A 120 -14.28 3.08 -1.95
N ALA A 121 -14.31 4.38 -2.22
CA ALA A 121 -15.49 5.20 -2.01
C ALA A 121 -16.68 4.73 -2.85
N LEU A 122 -16.49 4.48 -4.16
CA LEU A 122 -17.51 3.93 -5.03
C LEU A 122 -18.00 2.56 -4.56
N ALA A 123 -17.09 1.69 -4.08
CA ALA A 123 -17.42 0.40 -3.52
C ALA A 123 -18.33 0.52 -2.29
N LEU A 124 -18.00 1.44 -1.37
CA LEU A 124 -18.81 1.71 -0.20
C LEU A 124 -20.24 2.17 -0.60
N PHE A 125 -20.36 3.14 -1.50
CA PHE A 125 -21.67 3.60 -1.98
C PHE A 125 -22.44 2.48 -2.69
N SER A 126 -21.76 1.65 -3.49
CA SER A 126 -22.38 0.49 -4.14
C SER A 126 -22.94 -0.49 -3.10
N LEU A 127 -22.17 -0.82 -2.05
CA LEU A 127 -22.62 -1.70 -0.96
C LEU A 127 -23.85 -1.14 -0.23
N LEU A 128 -23.88 0.17 0.03
CA LEU A 128 -25.02 0.84 0.63
C LEU A 128 -26.28 0.75 -0.25
N LEU A 129 -26.11 0.92 -1.57
CA LEU A 129 -27.22 0.76 -2.52
C LEU A 129 -27.69 -0.69 -2.65
N PHE A 130 -26.80 -1.69 -2.52
CA PHE A 130 -27.22 -3.10 -2.44
C PHE A 130 -28.06 -3.37 -1.19
N LYS A 131 -27.70 -2.75 -0.05
CA LYS A 131 -28.48 -2.87 1.18
C LYS A 131 -29.91 -2.31 1.03
N SER A 132 -30.09 -1.25 0.24
CA SER A 132 -31.40 -0.63 -0.06
C SER A 132 -32.09 -1.21 -1.30
N ALA A 133 -31.61 -2.33 -1.85
CA ALA A 133 -32.11 -2.98 -3.07
C ALA A 133 -32.24 -2.04 -4.28
N SER A 134 -31.38 -1.01 -4.37
CA SER A 134 -31.41 -0.03 -5.45
C SER A 134 -30.92 -0.62 -6.78
N PRO A 135 -31.62 -0.38 -7.91
CA PRO A 135 -31.16 -0.84 -9.22
C PRO A 135 -29.82 -0.21 -9.66
N ARG A 136 -29.41 0.93 -9.04
CA ARG A 136 -28.15 1.62 -9.32
C ARG A 136 -26.94 0.94 -8.70
N ALA A 137 -27.13 -0.01 -7.77
CA ALA A 137 -26.03 -0.70 -7.09
C ALA A 137 -25.07 -1.39 -8.09
N ARG A 138 -25.60 -2.08 -9.10
CA ARG A 138 -24.78 -2.73 -10.13
C ARG A 138 -24.04 -1.75 -11.03
N LEU A 139 -24.62 -0.60 -11.34
CA LEU A 139 -23.94 0.45 -12.10
C LEU A 139 -22.74 0.97 -11.34
N LEU A 140 -22.88 1.26 -10.03
CA LEU A 140 -21.76 1.68 -9.19
C LEU A 140 -20.72 0.57 -9.04
N ALA A 141 -21.11 -0.70 -8.94
CA ALA A 141 -20.17 -1.81 -8.92
C ALA A 141 -19.34 -1.90 -10.22
N LEU A 142 -19.97 -1.65 -11.38
CA LEU A 142 -19.25 -1.57 -12.67
C LEU A 142 -18.29 -0.37 -12.72
N LEU A 143 -18.73 0.80 -12.26
CA LEU A 143 -17.85 1.97 -12.17
C LEU A 143 -16.68 1.72 -11.20
N THR A 144 -16.94 1.05 -10.07
CA THR A 144 -15.89 0.60 -9.15
C THR A 144 -14.88 -0.29 -9.85
N LEU A 145 -15.34 -1.28 -10.63
CA LEU A 145 -14.44 -2.16 -11.39
C LEU A 145 -13.53 -1.38 -12.34
N VAL A 146 -14.09 -0.42 -13.08
CA VAL A 146 -13.32 0.41 -14.04
C VAL A 146 -12.24 1.22 -13.31
N VAL A 147 -12.61 1.94 -12.24
CA VAL A 147 -11.67 2.77 -11.48
C VAL A 147 -10.63 1.91 -10.76
N ALA A 148 -11.02 0.76 -10.20
CA ALA A 148 -10.09 -0.19 -9.56
C ALA A 148 -9.11 -0.79 -10.59
N THR A 149 -9.52 -1.03 -11.83
CA THR A 149 -8.63 -1.49 -12.91
C THR A 149 -7.57 -0.44 -13.24
N LEU A 150 -7.97 0.82 -13.34
CA LEU A 150 -7.03 1.94 -13.52
C LEU A 150 -6.04 2.02 -12.35
N SER A 151 -6.55 1.95 -11.13
CA SER A 151 -5.73 1.96 -9.93
C SER A 151 -4.71 0.82 -9.92
N PHE A 152 -5.15 -0.41 -10.22
CA PHE A 152 -4.25 -1.57 -10.28
C PHE A 152 -3.11 -1.35 -11.28
N GLY A 153 -3.39 -0.82 -12.48
CA GLY A 153 -2.36 -0.52 -13.47
C GLY A 153 -1.34 0.52 -12.97
N LEU A 154 -1.80 1.57 -12.30
CA LEU A 154 -0.93 2.59 -11.70
C LEU A 154 -0.09 2.04 -10.55
N LEU A 155 -0.69 1.23 -9.66
CA LEU A 155 0.01 0.59 -8.55
C LEU A 155 1.01 -0.47 -9.02
N ALA A 156 0.69 -1.24 -10.05
CA ALA A 156 1.62 -2.19 -10.66
C ALA A 156 2.82 -1.47 -11.28
N ARG A 157 2.59 -0.32 -11.95
CA ARG A 157 3.67 0.54 -12.44
C ARG A 157 4.52 1.07 -11.28
N ALA A 158 3.90 1.53 -10.20
CA ALA A 158 4.61 1.98 -9.01
C ALA A 158 5.47 0.85 -8.42
N GLY A 159 4.92 -0.37 -8.32
CA GLY A 159 5.66 -1.55 -7.86
C GLY A 159 6.88 -1.87 -8.73
N ASN A 160 6.75 -1.79 -10.05
CA ASN A 160 7.88 -1.97 -10.98
C ASN A 160 8.96 -0.90 -10.75
N LEU A 161 8.58 0.39 -10.68
CA LEU A 161 9.53 1.48 -10.41
C LEU A 161 10.18 1.33 -9.04
N GLY A 162 9.43 0.89 -8.02
CA GLY A 162 9.95 0.61 -6.69
C GLY A 162 10.99 -0.52 -6.69
N GLY A 163 10.75 -1.58 -7.46
CA GLY A 163 11.74 -2.64 -7.69
C GLY A 163 13.04 -2.10 -8.29
N GLN A 164 12.97 -1.23 -9.29
CA GLN A 164 14.14 -0.64 -9.95
C GLN A 164 14.99 0.24 -9.02
N ILE A 165 14.46 0.73 -7.89
CA ILE A 165 15.25 1.53 -6.93
C ILE A 165 16.41 0.71 -6.37
N ARG A 166 16.21 -0.58 -6.11
CA ARG A 166 17.24 -1.47 -5.52
C ARG A 166 17.80 -2.48 -6.50
N HIS A 167 17.01 -2.92 -7.46
CA HIS A 167 17.35 -3.94 -8.44
C HIS A 167 17.87 -3.29 -9.72
N THR A 168 19.18 -3.11 -9.80
CA THR A 168 19.82 -2.49 -10.98
C THR A 168 19.70 -3.36 -12.22
N GLU A 169 19.61 -4.68 -12.04
CA GLU A 169 19.53 -5.70 -13.08
C GLU A 169 18.21 -5.68 -13.87
N ILE A 170 17.17 -5.01 -13.35
CA ILE A 170 15.88 -4.85 -14.07
C ILE A 170 15.70 -3.46 -14.69
N ARG A 171 16.75 -2.62 -14.66
CA ARG A 171 16.70 -1.28 -15.29
C ARG A 171 16.98 -1.38 -16.77
N ASP A 172 16.35 -0.50 -17.54
CA ASP A 172 16.63 -0.36 -18.98
C ASP A 172 18.13 -0.04 -19.18
N GLY A 173 18.77 -0.74 -20.12
CA GLY A 173 20.19 -0.56 -20.44
C GLY A 173 21.16 -1.26 -19.46
N PHE A 174 20.68 -2.15 -18.60
CA PHE A 174 21.57 -3.02 -17.84
C PHE A 174 22.22 -4.04 -18.78
N GLY A 175 23.54 -3.86 -19.04
CA GLY A 175 24.32 -4.82 -19.82
C GLY A 175 24.67 -6.03 -18.98
N THR A 176 24.66 -7.21 -19.59
CA THR A 176 25.23 -8.40 -18.96
C THR A 176 26.75 -8.26 -18.84
N PRO A 177 27.39 -8.89 -17.83
CA PRO A 177 28.85 -8.80 -17.66
C PRO A 177 29.66 -9.18 -18.90
N ASP A 178 29.08 -9.92 -19.83
CA ASP A 178 29.69 -10.38 -21.06
C ASP A 178 29.68 -9.32 -22.20
N GLU A 179 28.99 -8.19 -22.00
CA GLU A 179 28.89 -7.08 -22.97
C GLU A 179 29.73 -5.85 -22.56
N LEU A 180 30.47 -5.92 -21.45
CA LEU A 180 31.37 -4.89 -20.94
C LEU A 180 32.84 -5.36 -21.10
#